data_637bc064f1052eaba5390e396580a6f1
#
_entry.id   637bc064f1052eaba5390e396580a6f1
#
_cell.length_a   1.000
_cell.length_b   1.000
_cell.length_c   1.000
_cell.angle_alpha   90.00
_cell.angle_beta   90.00
_cell.angle_gamma   90.00
#
_symmetry.space_group_name_H-M   'P 1'
#
loop_
_entity.id
_entity.type
_entity.pdbx_description
1 polymer ?
#
loop_
_entity_poly.entity_id
_entity_poly.type
_entity_poly.pdbx_seq_one_letter_code
_entity_poly.pdbx_strand_id
1 'polypeptide(L)'
;AVHLDLDNDGEIDTRIQIVQFSETGRHGSDGKFFSSSQPGFSLSITAIHPKSKGKIVLDGSDSIVDPMFLSLKKDIELLKLALNFCMKLLRSRPINKHIFKIENYIDIKSNPEKYIINNIFSGHHLIGGAHNIIDSNFGLRGIKKLYICDASIFDRYAASNIHSSVVLIADIFSNKFIKSESDKCQDLS
;
A
#
# COMPACT_ATOMS: atom_id res chain seq x y z
N ALA A 1 -13.52 3.29 6.47
CA ALA A 1 -12.94 2.13 5.78
C ALA A 1 -13.41 0.84 6.43
N VAL A 2 -13.46 -0.23 5.66
CA VAL A 2 -13.66 -1.60 6.14
C VAL A 2 -12.45 -2.44 5.74
N HIS A 3 -12.07 -3.36 6.62
CA HIS A 3 -10.99 -4.30 6.40
C HIS A 3 -11.59 -5.70 6.29
N LEU A 4 -11.22 -6.44 5.27
CA LEU A 4 -11.84 -7.71 4.88
C LEU A 4 -10.76 -8.76 4.63
N ASP A 5 -11.11 -9.99 4.96
CA ASP A 5 -10.48 -11.23 4.49
C ASP A 5 -11.37 -11.76 3.36
N LEU A 6 -10.98 -11.56 2.13
CA LEU A 6 -11.81 -11.92 0.96
C LEU A 6 -11.43 -13.25 0.34
N ASP A 7 -10.22 -13.75 0.58
CA ASP A 7 -9.80 -15.07 0.13
C ASP A 7 -10.00 -16.17 1.20
N ASN A 8 -10.45 -15.78 2.41
CA ASN A 8 -10.77 -16.63 3.56
C ASN A 8 -9.57 -17.42 4.08
N ASP A 9 -8.38 -16.84 4.05
CA ASP A 9 -7.18 -17.45 4.61
C ASP A 9 -6.96 -17.13 6.10
N GLY A 10 -7.82 -16.30 6.70
CA GLY A 10 -7.79 -15.88 8.10
C GLY A 10 -6.99 -14.60 8.32
N GLU A 11 -6.41 -14.01 7.29
CA GLU A 11 -5.70 -12.73 7.35
C GLU A 11 -6.51 -11.62 6.63
N ILE A 12 -6.46 -10.42 7.17
CA ILE A 12 -7.04 -9.26 6.47
C ILE A 12 -6.16 -8.93 5.27
N ASP A 13 -6.74 -9.00 4.08
CA ASP A 13 -6.05 -8.83 2.81
C ASP A 13 -6.45 -7.55 2.04
N THR A 14 -7.62 -7.02 2.32
CA THR A 14 -8.21 -5.92 1.56
C THR A 14 -8.78 -4.84 2.47
N ARG A 15 -8.55 -3.57 2.10
CA ARG A 15 -9.21 -2.40 2.67
C ARG A 15 -10.08 -1.73 1.62
N ILE A 16 -11.34 -1.47 1.95
CA ILE A 16 -12.25 -0.67 1.13
C ILE A 16 -12.58 0.61 1.87
N GLN A 17 -12.35 1.75 1.23
CA GLN A 17 -12.58 3.08 1.78
C GLN A 17 -13.55 3.86 0.91
N ILE A 18 -14.51 4.54 1.54
CA ILE A 18 -15.37 5.52 0.87
C ILE A 18 -14.59 6.83 0.79
N VAL A 19 -14.48 7.35 -0.43
CA VAL A 19 -13.92 8.67 -0.74
C VAL A 19 -15.09 9.59 -1.08
N GLN A 20 -15.21 10.71 -0.41
CA GLN A 20 -16.39 11.59 -0.40
C GLN A 20 -16.57 12.44 -1.68
N PHE A 21 -15.90 12.08 -2.75
CA PHE A 21 -16.06 12.70 -4.07
C PHE A 21 -15.95 11.64 -5.16
N SER A 22 -16.54 11.92 -6.32
CA SER A 22 -16.47 11.02 -7.47
C SER A 22 -15.14 11.24 -8.19
N GLU A 23 -14.32 10.20 -8.24
CA GLU A 23 -13.10 10.16 -9.04
C GLU A 23 -13.41 9.53 -10.40
N THR A 24 -13.01 10.18 -11.49
CA THR A 24 -13.16 9.63 -12.84
C THR A 24 -11.94 8.82 -13.29
N GLY A 25 -10.90 8.83 -12.50
CA GLY A 25 -9.67 8.06 -12.70
C GLY A 25 -8.44 8.78 -12.15
N ARG A 26 -7.40 8.02 -11.88
CA ARG A 26 -6.05 8.54 -11.67
C ARG A 26 -5.27 8.23 -12.93
N HIS A 27 -4.94 9.23 -13.72
CA HIS A 27 -4.17 9.05 -14.93
C HIS A 27 -2.75 9.58 -14.75
N GLY A 28 -1.80 8.69 -15.07
CA GLY A 28 -0.42 9.03 -15.27
C GLY A 28 0.48 9.04 -14.04
N SER A 29 1.76 9.09 -14.30
CA SER A 29 2.85 9.20 -13.34
C SER A 29 2.86 10.50 -12.54
N ASP A 30 2.05 11.48 -12.93
CA ASP A 30 1.96 12.80 -12.31
C ASP A 30 0.96 12.88 -11.13
N GLY A 31 0.29 11.78 -10.80
CA GLY A 31 -0.57 11.67 -9.63
C GLY A 31 -1.82 12.56 -9.65
N LYS A 32 -2.18 13.13 -10.81
CA LYS A 32 -3.35 14.00 -10.91
C LYS A 32 -4.64 13.23 -10.68
N PHE A 33 -5.45 13.77 -9.79
CA PHE A 33 -6.81 13.33 -9.55
C PHE A 33 -7.76 14.05 -10.52
N PHE A 34 -8.58 13.29 -11.19
CA PHE A 34 -9.70 13.85 -11.93
C PHE A 34 -10.98 13.61 -11.12
N SER A 35 -11.53 14.67 -10.55
CA SER A 35 -12.85 14.59 -9.93
C SER A 35 -13.93 14.82 -10.97
N SER A 36 -15.03 14.09 -10.85
CA SER A 36 -16.25 14.38 -11.62
C SER A 36 -16.85 15.70 -11.15
N SER A 37 -17.41 16.46 -12.07
CA SER A 37 -18.27 17.63 -11.75
C SER A 37 -19.62 17.24 -11.14
N GLN A 38 -19.97 15.94 -11.19
CA GLN A 38 -21.21 15.43 -10.64
C GLN A 38 -21.03 15.02 -9.18
N PRO A 39 -22.01 15.32 -8.30
CA PRO A 39 -22.01 14.82 -6.94
C PRO A 39 -21.92 13.29 -6.90
N GLY A 40 -21.06 12.77 -6.03
CA GLY A 40 -20.88 11.34 -5.93
C GLY A 40 -19.82 10.94 -4.89
N PHE A 41 -19.53 9.65 -4.85
CA PHE A 41 -18.45 9.09 -4.03
C PHE A 41 -17.74 7.98 -4.80
N SER A 42 -16.54 7.66 -4.39
CA SER A 42 -15.76 6.56 -4.92
C SER A 42 -15.51 5.50 -3.85
N LEU A 43 -15.38 4.25 -4.27
CA LEU A 43 -14.87 3.17 -3.42
C LEU A 43 -13.42 2.91 -3.81
N SER A 44 -12.50 3.25 -2.90
CA SER A 44 -11.08 2.95 -3.06
C SER A 44 -10.79 1.55 -2.50
N ILE A 45 -10.24 0.68 -3.34
CA ILE A 45 -9.85 -0.68 -2.98
C ILE A 45 -8.33 -0.72 -2.82
N THR A 46 -7.84 -1.23 -1.69
CA THR A 46 -6.41 -1.39 -1.43
C THR A 46 -6.12 -2.85 -1.08
N ALA A 47 -5.28 -3.52 -1.85
CA ALA A 47 -4.66 -4.77 -1.43
C ALA A 47 -3.64 -4.46 -0.33
N ILE A 48 -3.82 -5.03 0.87
CA ILE A 48 -3.00 -4.73 2.05
C ILE A 48 -1.73 -5.57 2.04
N HIS A 49 -1.84 -6.85 1.66
CA HIS A 49 -0.71 -7.78 1.62
C HIS A 49 -0.48 -8.34 0.22
N PRO A 50 -0.15 -7.50 -0.78
CA PRO A 50 0.11 -7.97 -2.13
C PRO A 50 1.28 -8.97 -2.12
N LYS A 51 1.16 -10.00 -2.93
CA LYS A 51 2.19 -11.05 -3.06
C LYS A 51 3.23 -10.69 -4.13
N SER A 52 2.89 -9.80 -5.06
CA SER A 52 3.83 -9.24 -6.05
C SER A 52 4.91 -8.44 -5.36
N LYS A 53 6.16 -8.65 -5.79
CA LYS A 53 7.33 -7.93 -5.29
C LYS A 53 8.05 -7.25 -6.43
N GLY A 54 8.40 -6.00 -6.24
CA GLY A 54 9.16 -5.20 -7.18
C GLY A 54 10.66 -5.28 -6.94
N LYS A 55 11.36 -4.38 -7.62
CA LYS A 55 12.82 -4.24 -7.52
C LYS A 55 13.23 -2.77 -7.63
N ILE A 56 14.39 -2.48 -7.09
CA ILE A 56 15.10 -1.22 -7.31
C ILE A 56 16.34 -1.54 -8.15
N VAL A 57 16.51 -0.82 -9.25
CA VAL A 57 17.65 -0.99 -10.15
C VAL A 57 18.42 0.31 -10.20
N LEU A 58 19.75 0.23 -10.13
CA LEU A 58 20.62 1.38 -10.38
C LEU A 58 20.86 1.49 -11.89
N ASP A 59 20.67 2.67 -12.44
CA ASP A 59 20.96 3.01 -13.83
C ASP A 59 21.87 4.26 -13.83
N GLY A 60 23.18 4.01 -13.91
CA GLY A 60 24.17 5.07 -13.71
C GLY A 60 24.10 5.66 -12.30
N SER A 61 23.82 6.96 -12.19
CA SER A 61 23.60 7.69 -10.94
C SER A 61 22.16 7.63 -10.42
N ASP A 62 21.24 7.15 -11.23
CA ASP A 62 19.82 7.17 -10.93
C ASP A 62 19.34 5.83 -10.35
N SER A 63 18.26 5.88 -9.59
CA SER A 63 17.58 4.70 -9.10
C SER A 63 16.20 4.58 -9.72
N ILE A 64 15.91 3.44 -10.34
CA ILE A 64 14.61 3.13 -10.91
C ILE A 64 13.89 2.20 -9.95
N VAL A 65 12.72 2.63 -9.47
CA VAL A 65 11.83 1.81 -8.64
C VAL A 65 10.75 1.20 -9.53
N ASP A 66 10.83 -0.11 -9.72
CA ASP A 66 9.81 -0.88 -10.44
C ASP A 66 9.03 -1.73 -9.42
N PRO A 67 7.82 -1.33 -9.05
CA PRO A 67 7.04 -2.06 -8.05
C PRO A 67 6.46 -3.38 -8.59
N MET A 68 6.52 -3.62 -9.90
CA MET A 68 6.02 -4.84 -10.57
C MET A 68 4.60 -5.23 -10.13
N PHE A 69 3.71 -4.24 -10.02
CA PHE A 69 2.32 -4.47 -9.61
C PHE A 69 1.66 -5.55 -10.46
N LEU A 70 0.87 -6.41 -9.79
CA LEU A 70 0.11 -7.50 -10.44
C LEU A 70 0.99 -8.53 -11.19
N SER A 71 2.28 -8.61 -10.88
CA SER A 71 3.16 -9.65 -11.47
C SER A 71 2.73 -11.06 -11.04
N LEU A 72 2.02 -11.21 -9.94
CA LEU A 72 1.44 -12.47 -9.50
C LEU A 72 -0.09 -12.47 -9.68
N LYS A 73 -0.59 -13.53 -10.30
CA LYS A 73 -2.02 -13.71 -10.57
C LYS A 73 -2.90 -13.65 -9.30
N LYS A 74 -2.36 -14.05 -8.15
CA LYS A 74 -3.07 -13.99 -6.86
C LYS A 74 -3.55 -12.57 -6.52
N ASP A 75 -2.75 -11.55 -6.80
CA ASP A 75 -3.12 -10.15 -6.53
C ASP A 75 -4.26 -9.69 -7.44
N ILE A 76 -4.28 -10.15 -8.69
CA ILE A 76 -5.38 -9.88 -9.62
C ILE A 76 -6.67 -10.55 -9.13
N GLU A 77 -6.59 -11.81 -8.72
CA GLU A 77 -7.77 -12.55 -8.23
C GLU A 77 -8.33 -11.91 -6.96
N LEU A 78 -7.48 -11.50 -6.02
CA LEU A 78 -7.89 -10.78 -4.82
C LEU A 78 -8.62 -9.47 -5.18
N LEU A 79 -8.05 -8.67 -6.07
CA LEU A 79 -8.69 -7.41 -6.50
C LEU A 79 -9.99 -7.65 -7.25
N LYS A 80 -10.14 -8.76 -7.99
CA LYS A 80 -11.42 -9.16 -8.59
C LYS A 80 -12.47 -9.50 -7.54
N LEU A 81 -12.10 -10.20 -6.47
CA LEU A 81 -13.00 -10.46 -5.33
C LEU A 81 -13.45 -9.16 -4.68
N ALA A 82 -12.51 -8.24 -4.42
CA ALA A 82 -12.79 -6.94 -3.84
C ALA A 82 -13.70 -6.07 -4.73
N LEU A 83 -13.44 -6.06 -6.03
CA LEU A 83 -14.28 -5.36 -7.01
C LEU A 83 -15.70 -5.93 -7.03
N ASN A 84 -15.85 -7.26 -7.04
CA ASN A 84 -17.15 -7.93 -6.96
C ASN A 84 -17.89 -7.60 -5.65
N PHE A 85 -17.18 -7.56 -4.53
CA PHE A 85 -17.73 -7.16 -3.25
C PHE A 85 -18.28 -5.72 -3.32
N CYS A 86 -17.51 -4.77 -3.84
CA CYS A 86 -17.97 -3.39 -4.04
C CYS A 86 -19.20 -3.32 -4.94
N MET A 87 -19.24 -4.07 -6.03
CA MET A 87 -20.39 -4.11 -6.93
C MET A 87 -21.64 -4.69 -6.27
N LYS A 88 -21.50 -5.70 -5.40
CA LYS A 88 -22.61 -6.23 -4.59
C LYS A 88 -23.09 -5.20 -3.57
N LEU A 89 -22.15 -4.52 -2.89
CA LEU A 89 -22.45 -3.48 -1.91
C LEU A 89 -23.27 -2.34 -2.53
N LEU A 90 -22.83 -1.80 -3.68
CA LEU A 90 -23.52 -0.71 -4.37
C LEU A 90 -24.94 -1.10 -4.84
N ARG A 91 -25.20 -2.39 -5.05
CA ARG A 91 -26.51 -2.91 -5.45
C ARG A 91 -27.39 -3.35 -4.27
N SER A 92 -26.85 -3.39 -3.07
CA SER A 92 -27.59 -3.80 -1.87
C SER A 92 -28.53 -2.69 -1.36
N ARG A 93 -29.62 -3.08 -0.70
CA ARG A 93 -30.45 -2.13 0.05
C ARG A 93 -29.78 -1.81 1.39
N PRO A 94 -29.84 -0.56 1.86
CA PRO A 94 -30.56 0.61 1.31
C PRO A 94 -29.76 1.43 0.30
N ILE A 95 -28.50 1.09 -0.02
CA ILE A 95 -27.58 1.92 -0.79
C ILE A 95 -28.08 2.15 -2.21
N ASN A 96 -28.53 1.08 -2.88
CA ASN A 96 -28.86 1.11 -4.31
C ASN A 96 -29.91 2.14 -4.70
N LYS A 97 -30.83 2.51 -3.78
CA LYS A 97 -31.84 3.54 -4.04
C LYS A 97 -31.28 4.96 -4.15
N HIS A 98 -30.04 5.15 -3.71
CA HIS A 98 -29.31 6.43 -3.76
C HIS A 98 -28.25 6.46 -4.88
N ILE A 99 -28.03 5.35 -5.58
CA ILE A 99 -27.09 5.25 -6.68
C ILE A 99 -27.82 5.50 -8.00
N PHE A 100 -27.55 6.64 -8.61
CA PHE A 100 -28.09 6.97 -9.92
C PHE A 100 -27.33 6.30 -11.05
N LYS A 101 -25.99 6.29 -10.96
CA LYS A 101 -25.08 5.72 -11.97
C LYS A 101 -23.84 5.15 -11.29
N ILE A 102 -23.34 4.05 -11.82
CA ILE A 102 -22.01 3.52 -11.48
C ILE A 102 -21.12 3.79 -12.70
N GLU A 103 -20.11 4.63 -12.51
CA GLU A 103 -19.11 4.89 -13.53
C GLU A 103 -18.33 3.61 -13.88
N ASN A 104 -17.88 3.51 -15.10
CA ASN A 104 -17.12 2.36 -15.62
C ASN A 104 -17.82 0.99 -15.47
N TYR A 105 -19.15 0.99 -15.21
CA TYR A 105 -19.91 -0.25 -14.99
C TYR A 105 -19.76 -1.27 -16.13
N ILE A 106 -19.79 -0.79 -17.38
CA ILE A 106 -19.70 -1.65 -18.56
C ILE A 106 -18.32 -2.30 -18.63
N ASP A 107 -17.25 -1.53 -18.40
CA ASP A 107 -15.87 -2.03 -18.43
C ASP A 107 -15.63 -3.04 -17.32
N ILE A 108 -16.06 -2.71 -16.10
CA ILE A 108 -15.99 -3.61 -14.93
C ILE A 108 -16.69 -4.93 -15.21
N LYS A 109 -17.88 -4.87 -15.82
CA LYS A 109 -18.69 -6.07 -16.09
C LYS A 109 -18.12 -6.91 -17.23
N SER A 110 -17.65 -6.27 -18.30
CA SER A 110 -17.18 -6.96 -19.51
C SER A 110 -15.82 -7.61 -19.31
N ASN A 111 -14.88 -6.92 -18.65
CA ASN A 111 -13.53 -7.42 -18.39
C ASN A 111 -12.94 -6.82 -17.11
N PRO A 112 -13.27 -7.39 -15.93
CA PRO A 112 -12.81 -6.87 -14.64
C PRO A 112 -11.28 -6.89 -14.51
N GLU A 113 -10.62 -7.88 -15.08
CA GLU A 113 -9.16 -7.99 -15.05
C GLU A 113 -8.50 -6.84 -15.81
N LYS A 114 -8.93 -6.59 -17.05
CA LYS A 114 -8.45 -5.46 -17.85
C LYS A 114 -8.72 -4.12 -17.15
N TYR A 115 -9.91 -3.99 -16.53
CA TYR A 115 -10.24 -2.81 -15.76
C TYR A 115 -9.26 -2.61 -14.58
N ILE A 116 -8.95 -3.65 -13.82
CA ILE A 116 -7.98 -3.61 -12.71
C ILE A 116 -6.60 -3.19 -13.23
N ILE A 117 -6.09 -3.86 -14.27
CA ILE A 117 -4.76 -3.57 -14.83
C ILE A 117 -4.64 -2.11 -15.26
N ASN A 118 -5.68 -1.56 -15.89
CA ASN A 118 -5.67 -0.19 -16.40
C ASN A 118 -5.86 0.88 -15.31
N ASN A 119 -6.34 0.51 -14.13
CA ASN A 119 -6.70 1.45 -13.06
C ASN A 119 -5.92 1.23 -11.76
N ILE A 120 -4.95 0.31 -11.74
CA ILE A 120 -4.09 0.14 -10.57
C ILE A 120 -3.08 1.28 -10.47
N PHE A 121 -2.81 1.71 -9.25
CA PHE A 121 -1.80 2.72 -8.96
C PHE A 121 -1.16 2.48 -7.60
N SER A 122 -0.03 3.13 -7.36
CA SER A 122 0.68 3.07 -6.08
C SER A 122 -0.09 3.79 -4.98
N GLY A 123 -0.18 3.16 -3.80
CA GLY A 123 -0.57 3.83 -2.56
C GLY A 123 0.56 4.68 -1.94
N HIS A 124 1.73 4.77 -2.59
CA HIS A 124 2.94 5.46 -2.11
C HIS A 124 3.49 4.93 -0.78
N HIS A 125 3.24 3.67 -0.47
CA HIS A 125 3.65 3.02 0.77
C HIS A 125 4.52 1.79 0.48
N LEU A 126 5.57 1.95 -0.34
CA LEU A 126 6.51 0.85 -0.62
C LEU A 126 7.31 0.49 0.63
N ILE A 127 7.50 -0.82 0.84
CA ILE A 127 8.24 -1.39 1.98
C ILE A 127 9.21 -2.47 1.51
N GLY A 128 10.03 -3.01 2.39
CA GLY A 128 10.70 -4.31 2.21
C GLY A 128 12.06 -4.28 1.54
N GLY A 129 12.54 -3.11 1.08
CA GLY A 129 13.82 -3.03 0.37
C GLY A 129 15.04 -3.37 1.22
N ALA A 130 14.97 -3.22 2.55
CA ALA A 130 16.11 -3.39 3.45
C ALA A 130 15.90 -4.43 4.58
N HIS A 131 14.71 -5.04 4.71
CA HIS A 131 14.39 -5.90 5.87
C HIS A 131 15.36 -7.08 6.06
N ASN A 132 15.93 -7.63 4.99
CA ASN A 132 16.84 -8.79 5.04
C ASN A 132 18.32 -8.41 5.26
N ILE A 133 18.69 -7.13 5.14
CA ILE A 133 20.09 -6.69 5.18
C ILE A 133 20.45 -5.91 6.44
N ILE A 134 19.50 -5.70 7.34
CA ILE A 134 19.74 -5.07 8.64
C ILE A 134 19.73 -6.07 9.78
N ASP A 135 20.33 -5.69 10.90
CA ASP A 135 20.25 -6.41 12.18
C ASP A 135 19.14 -5.86 13.08
N SER A 136 18.98 -6.43 14.28
CA SER A 136 17.99 -6.01 15.28
C SER A 136 18.19 -4.61 15.86
N ASN A 137 19.33 -3.98 15.58
CA ASN A 137 19.69 -2.63 16.00
C ASN A 137 19.69 -1.64 14.83
N PHE A 138 19.03 -2.00 13.73
CA PHE A 138 18.93 -1.21 12.49
C PHE A 138 20.27 -1.06 11.74
N GLY A 139 21.35 -1.73 12.18
CA GLY A 139 22.66 -1.68 11.55
C GLY A 139 22.68 -2.46 10.24
N LEU A 140 23.30 -1.90 9.21
CA LEU A 140 23.50 -2.60 7.95
C LEU A 140 24.52 -3.73 8.15
N ARG A 141 24.13 -4.97 7.87
CA ARG A 141 25.01 -6.13 8.06
C ARG A 141 26.29 -6.01 7.22
N GLY A 142 27.43 -6.22 7.86
CA GLY A 142 28.74 -6.13 7.22
C GLY A 142 29.33 -4.72 7.11
N ILE A 143 28.60 -3.67 7.45
CA ILE A 143 29.08 -2.28 7.43
C ILE A 143 28.89 -1.65 8.81
N LYS A 144 30.00 -1.23 9.42
CA LYS A 144 29.97 -0.58 10.74
C LYS A 144 29.46 0.86 10.64
N LYS A 145 28.70 1.29 11.65
CA LYS A 145 28.20 2.66 11.81
C LYS A 145 27.28 3.15 10.67
N LEU A 146 26.65 2.23 9.95
CA LEU A 146 25.62 2.54 8.95
C LEU A 146 24.30 1.92 9.37
N TYR A 147 23.24 2.72 9.40
CA TYR A 147 21.91 2.33 9.89
C TYR A 147 20.86 2.65 8.85
N ILE A 148 19.80 1.85 8.83
CA ILE A 148 18.60 2.09 8.00
C ILE A 148 17.39 2.08 8.93
N CYS A 149 16.63 3.19 8.95
CA CYS A 149 15.46 3.33 9.80
C CYS A 149 14.33 4.07 9.07
N ASP A 150 13.72 3.38 8.14
CA ASP A 150 12.58 3.85 7.35
C ASP A 150 11.64 2.70 6.98
N ALA A 151 10.66 2.94 6.10
CA ALA A 151 9.69 1.93 5.69
C ALA A 151 10.31 0.71 4.99
N SER A 152 11.54 0.80 4.48
CA SER A 152 12.20 -0.31 3.79
C SER A 152 12.55 -1.50 4.70
N ILE A 153 12.55 -1.29 6.02
CA ILE A 153 12.84 -2.35 6.99
C ILE A 153 11.64 -3.26 7.30
N PHE A 154 10.42 -2.87 6.91
CA PHE A 154 9.25 -3.74 7.11
C PHE A 154 9.24 -4.88 6.11
N ASP A 155 8.99 -6.10 6.56
CA ASP A 155 8.75 -7.28 5.71
C ASP A 155 7.28 -7.45 5.32
N ARG A 156 6.37 -6.85 6.09
CA ARG A 156 4.91 -6.92 5.90
C ARG A 156 4.27 -5.56 6.13
N TYR A 157 3.18 -5.31 5.42
CA TYR A 157 2.36 -4.12 5.67
C TYR A 157 1.58 -4.26 6.99
N ALA A 158 1.44 -3.14 7.68
CA ALA A 158 0.36 -2.99 8.66
C ALA A 158 -1.00 -3.00 7.92
N ALA A 159 -2.07 -3.41 8.60
CA ALA A 159 -3.43 -3.44 8.02
C ALA A 159 -4.01 -2.03 7.71
N SER A 160 -3.16 -1.01 7.63
CA SER A 160 -3.50 0.39 7.39
C SER A 160 -2.31 1.13 6.78
N ASN A 161 -2.43 2.47 6.66
CA ASN A 161 -1.33 3.33 6.23
C ASN A 161 -0.13 3.18 7.18
N ILE A 162 1.08 3.16 6.63
CA ILE A 162 2.31 2.84 7.37
C ILE A 162 2.88 4.00 8.18
N HIS A 163 2.31 5.20 8.10
CA HIS A 163 2.88 6.40 8.73
C HIS A 163 3.15 6.23 10.23
N SER A 164 2.15 5.79 11.00
CA SER A 164 2.32 5.57 12.45
C SER A 164 3.36 4.51 12.78
N SER A 165 3.45 3.45 11.96
CA SER A 165 4.48 2.42 12.12
C SER A 165 5.88 2.97 11.85
N VAL A 166 6.04 3.83 10.84
CA VAL A 166 7.32 4.49 10.53
C VAL A 166 7.74 5.45 11.67
N VAL A 167 6.79 6.23 12.21
CA VAL A 167 7.06 7.10 13.37
C VAL A 167 7.49 6.28 14.58
N LEU A 168 6.81 5.16 14.85
CA LEU A 168 7.14 4.28 15.97
C LEU A 168 8.57 3.70 15.85
N ILE A 169 8.96 3.20 14.68
CA ILE A 169 10.32 2.67 14.52
C ILE A 169 11.38 3.76 14.62
N ALA A 170 11.10 4.98 14.15
CA ALA A 170 12.01 6.11 14.29
C ALA A 170 12.21 6.48 15.76
N ASP A 171 11.15 6.47 16.58
CA ASP A 171 11.24 6.67 18.02
C ASP A 171 12.05 5.56 18.72
N ILE A 172 11.78 4.30 18.41
CA ILE A 172 12.54 3.16 18.92
C ILE A 172 14.04 3.27 18.55
N PHE A 173 14.33 3.61 17.32
CA PHE A 173 15.71 3.77 16.86
C PHE A 173 16.42 4.90 17.62
N SER A 174 15.80 6.08 17.69
CA SER A 174 16.40 7.24 18.36
C SER A 174 16.68 6.98 19.84
N ASN A 175 15.76 6.34 20.54
CA ASN A 175 15.93 5.96 21.95
C ASN A 175 17.06 4.95 22.16
N LYS A 176 17.18 3.95 21.28
CA LYS A 176 18.30 2.99 21.31
C LYS A 176 19.64 3.68 21.03
N PHE A 177 19.67 4.57 20.01
CA PHE A 177 20.88 5.28 19.61
C PHE A 177 21.39 6.20 20.72
N ILE A 178 20.52 7.02 21.32
CA ILE A 178 20.86 7.93 22.41
C ILE A 178 21.40 7.16 23.62
N LYS A 179 20.75 6.05 24.02
CA LYS A 179 21.25 5.21 25.13
C LYS A 179 22.63 4.65 24.86
N SER A 180 22.85 4.11 23.64
CA SER A 180 24.16 3.53 23.27
C SER A 180 25.30 4.55 23.25
N GLU A 181 25.03 5.80 22.96
CA GLU A 181 26.02 6.87 23.00
C GLU A 181 26.27 7.40 24.42
N SER A 182 25.24 7.48 25.27
CA SER A 182 25.39 7.86 26.67
C SER A 182 26.19 6.84 27.49
N ASP A 183 25.98 5.54 27.25
CA ASP A 183 26.73 4.47 27.92
C ASP A 183 28.25 4.53 27.55
N LYS A 184 28.55 4.81 26.29
CA LYS A 184 29.95 4.99 25.87
C LYS A 184 30.66 6.20 26.48
N CYS A 185 29.92 7.28 26.79
CA CYS A 185 30.46 8.46 27.46
C CYS A 185 30.75 8.20 28.95
N GLN A 186 29.99 7.30 29.59
CA GLN A 186 30.23 6.93 30.99
C GLN A 186 31.43 6.00 31.19
N ASP A 187 31.73 5.14 30.20
CA ASP A 187 32.88 4.24 30.22
C ASP A 187 34.23 4.97 29.98
N LEU A 188 34.19 6.24 29.59
CA LEU A 188 35.39 7.09 29.34
C LEU A 188 35.66 8.09 30.46
N SER A 189 34.86 8.11 31.52
CA SER A 189 35.01 8.95 32.70
C SER A 189 35.52 8.13 33.90
#